data_46024bb69ea1866b949b8a636f8e7566
#
_entry.id   46024bb69ea1866b949b8a636f8e7566
#
_cell.length_a   1.000
_cell.length_b   1.000
_cell.length_c   1.000
_cell.angle_alpha   90.00
_cell.angle_beta   90.00
_cell.angle_gamma   90.00
#
_symmetry.space_group_name_H-M   'P 1'
#
loop_
_entity.id
_entity.type
_entity.pdbx_description
1 polymer ?
#
loop_
_entity_poly.entity_id
_entity_poly.type
_entity_poly.pdbx_seq_one_letter_code
_entity_poly.pdbx_strand_id
1 'polypeptide(L)'
;MRNIRIGDFTAKIDFTHKAAARNTLRYGAGATWQHFAPKVDVYDHSFVTTYPIIDDYSIKETLRDETIGSTTNSTTISVYAEDDWDISHWLKANIGLRYVLYSLSDHTAHSLEPRASVRFLPTDQLALKLSYARMSQGFHMLTSGNIVMPSDIWVPVTKRLPLMHSDQVAAGAGYEFVKGLTLEVEGYYKWMHNLAEYRDGASFLTTTGDWQNMAVTGRGRAYGAEVLLKKETGKTTGWLSYTWAKALRTFDRPMQELNGGREFPAANDRRHNLNIIIAHRFDKHWTVSASWTFRSGRRGNVATTVVSGGRIDEYDPVGDNFSSEEGIPPHDMVTYDPGNGTSFYRYSRFYTYRGRNSFRIPDEHHLDLRVVYTLRHRRAESALGLSLYNIYNHQNITDVYVCYDNVTAKPFLKGVCKLPFLPSVDYTIKF
;
A
#
# COMPACT_ATOMS: atom_id res chain seq x y z
N MET A 1 16.55 -14.17 8.14
CA MET A 1 15.19 -14.17 8.70
C MET A 1 14.69 -12.74 8.81
N ARG A 2 13.44 -12.45 8.53
CA ARG A 2 12.92 -11.08 8.54
C ARG A 2 12.32 -10.78 9.90
N ASN A 3 12.83 -9.77 10.60
CA ASN A 3 12.35 -9.39 11.92
C ASN A 3 12.02 -7.88 11.93
N ILE A 4 10.91 -7.52 11.29
CA ILE A 4 10.41 -6.14 11.27
C ILE A 4 9.42 -6.01 12.42
N ARG A 5 9.73 -5.15 13.38
CA ARG A 5 8.85 -4.86 14.52
C ARG A 5 8.57 -3.37 14.57
N ILE A 6 7.32 -3.04 14.77
CA ILE A 6 6.87 -1.71 15.17
C ILE A 6 6.06 -1.91 16.43
N GLY A 7 6.44 -1.19 17.47
CA GLY A 7 5.71 -1.12 18.72
C GLY A 7 5.36 0.32 19.02
N ASP A 8 4.14 0.59 19.45
CA ASP A 8 3.70 1.92 19.85
C ASP A 8 3.00 1.89 21.20
N PHE A 9 3.31 2.89 22.00
CA PHE A 9 2.63 3.21 23.22
C PHE A 9 2.04 4.61 23.09
N THR A 10 0.71 4.73 23.22
CA THR A 10 0.01 6.01 23.08
C THR A 10 -0.74 6.36 24.37
N ALA A 11 -0.52 7.56 24.84
CA ALA A 11 -1.33 8.20 25.88
C ALA A 11 -1.99 9.44 25.31
N LYS A 12 -3.28 9.63 25.55
CA LYS A 12 -3.99 10.84 25.13
C LYS A 12 -5.05 11.25 26.14
N ILE A 13 -5.35 12.54 26.14
CA ILE A 13 -6.42 13.13 26.90
C ILE A 13 -7.23 14.05 25.99
N ASP A 14 -8.54 13.84 25.97
CA ASP A 14 -9.47 14.61 25.15
C ASP A 14 -10.55 15.24 26.04
N PHE A 15 -10.87 16.49 25.79
CA PHE A 15 -11.93 17.23 26.46
C PHE A 15 -12.98 17.66 25.43
N THR A 16 -14.22 17.59 25.84
CA THR A 16 -15.34 18.13 25.10
C THR A 16 -16.06 19.12 26.02
N HIS A 17 -16.12 20.37 25.63
CA HIS A 17 -16.72 21.44 26.39
C HIS A 17 -17.81 22.12 25.58
N LYS A 18 -19.03 22.13 26.09
CA LYS A 18 -20.12 22.86 25.47
C LYS A 18 -20.02 24.33 25.89
N ALA A 19 -19.23 25.12 25.14
CA ALA A 19 -18.90 26.52 25.49
C ALA A 19 -20.12 27.43 25.39
N ALA A 20 -21.06 27.13 24.48
CA ALA A 20 -22.33 27.83 24.33
C ALA A 20 -23.41 26.88 23.82
N ALA A 21 -24.64 27.33 23.69
CA ALA A 21 -25.74 26.51 23.16
C ALA A 21 -25.47 25.98 21.74
N ARG A 22 -24.65 26.72 20.96
CA ARG A 22 -24.33 26.43 19.54
C ARG A 22 -22.87 26.10 19.28
N ASN A 23 -22.00 26.09 20.30
CA ASN A 23 -20.58 25.83 20.15
C ASN A 23 -20.16 24.69 21.05
N THR A 24 -19.50 23.72 20.45
CA THR A 24 -18.89 22.59 21.16
C THR A 24 -17.39 22.60 20.88
N LEU A 25 -16.62 23.01 21.84
CA LEU A 25 -15.17 23.00 21.82
C LEU A 25 -14.65 21.60 22.16
N ARG A 26 -13.78 21.08 21.28
CA ARG A 26 -13.00 19.87 21.57
C ARG A 26 -11.53 20.23 21.54
N TYR A 27 -10.80 19.80 22.55
CA TYR A 27 -9.37 20.03 22.62
C TYR A 27 -8.69 18.90 23.37
N GLY A 28 -7.43 18.68 23.07
CA GLY A 28 -6.72 17.59 23.71
C GLY A 28 -5.25 17.61 23.39
N ALA A 29 -4.57 16.69 24.07
CA ALA A 29 -3.16 16.42 23.86
C ALA A 29 -2.91 14.91 23.82
N GLY A 30 -1.90 14.51 23.06
CA GLY A 30 -1.49 13.11 22.97
C GLY A 30 0.00 13.00 22.80
N ALA A 31 0.56 11.93 23.33
CA ALA A 31 1.94 11.52 23.11
C ALA A 31 1.98 10.06 22.69
N THR A 32 2.71 9.77 21.63
CA THR A 32 2.94 8.40 21.13
C THR A 32 4.43 8.16 21.08
N TRP A 33 4.89 7.16 21.82
CA TRP A 33 6.23 6.63 21.66
C TRP A 33 6.20 5.44 20.72
N GLN A 34 7.12 5.43 19.74
CA GLN A 34 7.17 4.42 18.69
C GLN A 34 8.58 3.82 18.63
N HIS A 35 8.61 2.51 18.51
CA HIS A 35 9.83 1.74 18.35
C HIS A 35 9.84 1.10 16.96
N PHE A 36 10.78 1.50 16.12
CA PHE A 36 10.99 0.94 14.79
C PHE A 36 12.22 0.05 14.80
N ALA A 37 12.05 -1.19 14.41
CA ALA A 37 13.15 -2.13 14.23
C ALA A 37 13.07 -2.77 12.82
N PRO A 38 13.38 -2.02 11.76
CA PRO A 38 13.43 -2.54 10.41
C PRO A 38 14.72 -3.34 10.23
N LYS A 39 14.75 -4.57 10.76
CA LYS A 39 15.92 -5.46 10.66
C LYS A 39 15.61 -6.61 9.71
N VAL A 40 16.55 -6.88 8.84
CA VAL A 40 16.55 -8.06 7.97
C VAL A 40 17.87 -8.78 8.13
N ASP A 41 17.81 -10.01 8.60
CA ASP A 41 18.98 -10.89 8.64
C ASP A 41 19.13 -11.53 7.26
N VAL A 42 20.20 -11.22 6.57
CA VAL A 42 20.55 -11.77 5.26
C VAL A 42 21.54 -12.89 5.48
N TYR A 43 21.12 -14.09 5.14
CA TYR A 43 21.99 -15.26 5.06
C TYR A 43 22.20 -15.56 3.58
N ASP A 44 23.37 -15.25 3.08
CA ASP A 44 23.77 -15.60 1.72
C ASP A 44 24.92 -16.62 1.82
N HIS A 45 24.65 -17.81 1.33
CA HIS A 45 25.59 -18.89 1.33
C HIS A 45 25.93 -19.20 -0.14
N SER A 46 27.01 -18.61 -0.63
CA SER A 46 27.48 -18.81 -1.99
C SER A 46 28.73 -19.68 -1.99
N PHE A 47 28.73 -20.65 -2.90
CA PHE A 47 29.90 -21.49 -3.17
C PHE A 47 30.50 -21.05 -4.49
N VAL A 48 31.76 -20.66 -4.46
CA VAL A 48 32.54 -20.46 -5.66
C VAL A 48 33.49 -21.67 -5.78
N THR A 49 33.24 -22.52 -6.75
CA THR A 49 34.14 -23.64 -7.05
C THR A 49 35.16 -23.14 -8.06
N THR A 50 36.39 -23.03 -7.64
CA THR A 50 37.51 -22.73 -8.54
C THR A 50 38.14 -24.06 -8.97
N TYR A 51 38.22 -24.29 -10.28
CA TYR A 51 38.91 -25.43 -10.85
C TYR A 51 40.28 -24.99 -11.35
N PRO A 52 41.33 -25.14 -10.58
CA PRO A 52 42.69 -25.01 -11.11
C PRO A 52 43.04 -26.24 -11.95
N ILE A 53 43.87 -26.06 -12.95
CA ILE A 53 44.21 -27.03 -13.98
C ILE A 53 44.90 -28.30 -13.44
N ILE A 54 45.30 -28.34 -12.19
CA ILE A 54 46.05 -29.43 -11.55
C ILE A 54 45.52 -29.68 -10.13
N ASP A 55 44.83 -30.80 -9.97
CA ASP A 55 44.60 -31.61 -8.77
C ASP A 55 44.22 -30.97 -7.43
N ASP A 56 43.90 -29.68 -7.33
CA ASP A 56 43.49 -29.10 -6.08
C ASP A 56 42.17 -28.35 -6.23
N TYR A 57 41.08 -28.91 -5.68
CA TYR A 57 39.75 -28.29 -5.64
C TYR A 57 39.75 -27.29 -4.48
N SER A 58 39.73 -26.00 -4.77
CA SER A 58 39.40 -25.03 -3.76
C SER A 58 37.95 -24.62 -3.88
N ILE A 59 37.16 -24.95 -2.89
CA ILE A 59 35.79 -24.40 -2.70
C ILE A 59 35.93 -23.20 -1.80
N LYS A 60 35.75 -22.01 -2.34
CA LYS A 60 35.64 -20.82 -1.53
C LYS A 60 34.18 -20.66 -1.13
N GLU A 61 33.90 -21.03 0.10
CA GLU A 61 32.62 -20.77 0.75
C GLU A 61 32.60 -19.32 1.22
N THR A 62 31.63 -18.56 0.77
CA THR A 62 31.39 -17.22 1.30
C THR A 62 30.07 -17.24 2.05
N LEU A 63 30.15 -17.17 3.35
CA LEU A 63 29.01 -17.01 4.23
C LEU A 63 28.83 -15.52 4.49
N ARG A 64 27.73 -14.95 4.02
CA ARG A 64 27.32 -13.60 4.39
C ARG A 64 26.20 -13.73 5.43
N ASP A 65 26.54 -13.42 6.66
CA ASP A 65 25.61 -13.29 7.78
C ASP A 65 25.62 -11.83 8.23
N GLU A 66 24.67 -11.07 7.74
CA GLU A 66 24.61 -9.63 7.98
C GLU A 66 23.21 -9.23 8.41
N THR A 67 23.10 -8.48 9.50
CA THR A 67 21.85 -7.81 9.87
C THR A 67 21.81 -6.42 9.25
N ILE A 68 20.93 -6.21 8.30
CA ILE A 68 20.70 -4.90 7.68
C ILE A 68 19.60 -4.17 8.45
N GLY A 69 19.85 -2.90 8.74
CA GLY A 69 18.90 -2.01 9.42
C GLY A 69 19.29 -1.69 10.86
N SER A 70 18.69 -0.66 11.38
CA SER A 70 18.94 -0.16 12.74
C SER A 70 17.64 0.06 13.49
N THR A 71 17.70 -0.09 14.81
CA THR A 71 16.57 0.24 15.68
C THR A 71 16.51 1.74 15.92
N THR A 72 15.35 2.34 15.77
CA THR A 72 15.13 3.78 16.00
C THR A 72 13.87 3.99 16.82
N ASN A 73 13.93 4.91 17.78
CA ASN A 73 12.78 5.35 18.54
C ASN A 73 12.32 6.71 18.05
N SER A 74 11.02 6.91 18.05
CA SER A 74 10.38 8.18 17.71
C SER A 74 9.34 8.54 18.77
N THR A 75 9.26 9.80 19.12
CA THR A 75 8.19 10.31 19.99
C THR A 75 7.39 11.36 19.22
N THR A 76 6.08 11.16 19.15
CA THR A 76 5.14 12.11 18.55
C THR A 76 4.34 12.76 19.65
N ILE A 77 4.38 14.09 19.75
CA ILE A 77 3.56 14.86 20.67
C ILE A 77 2.59 15.70 19.83
N SER A 78 1.33 15.71 20.21
CA SER A 78 0.31 16.51 19.52
C SER A 78 -0.59 17.22 20.48
N VAL A 79 -0.97 18.44 20.11
CA VAL A 79 -2.03 19.20 20.76
C VAL A 79 -3.01 19.69 19.70
N TYR A 80 -4.29 19.74 20.03
CA TYR A 80 -5.30 20.21 19.09
C TYR A 80 -6.42 20.95 19.80
N ALA A 81 -7.07 21.82 19.04
CA ALA A 81 -8.33 22.44 19.41
C ALA A 81 -9.22 22.57 18.17
N GLU A 82 -10.50 22.31 18.33
CA GLU A 82 -11.51 22.48 17.28
C GLU A 82 -12.83 22.96 17.87
N ASP A 83 -13.57 23.73 17.10
CA ASP A 83 -14.91 24.19 17.41
C ASP A 83 -15.92 23.65 16.42
N ASP A 84 -16.88 22.88 16.91
CA ASP A 84 -18.10 22.52 16.19
C ASP A 84 -19.15 23.62 16.44
N TRP A 85 -19.45 24.36 15.40
CA TRP A 85 -20.32 25.53 15.47
C TRP A 85 -21.64 25.29 14.73
N ASP A 86 -22.73 25.20 15.45
CA ASP A 86 -24.11 25.18 14.93
C ASP A 86 -24.58 26.64 14.66
N ILE A 87 -24.12 27.22 13.52
CA ILE A 87 -24.39 28.65 13.18
C ILE A 87 -25.88 28.90 13.07
N SER A 88 -26.58 27.98 12.38
CA SER A 88 -28.02 27.97 12.26
C SER A 88 -28.55 26.54 12.05
N HIS A 89 -29.85 26.36 11.93
CA HIS A 89 -30.45 25.05 11.64
C HIS A 89 -30.00 24.49 10.25
N TRP A 90 -29.65 25.37 9.31
CA TRP A 90 -29.25 25.02 7.95
C TRP A 90 -27.73 25.13 7.73
N LEU A 91 -26.95 25.67 8.67
CA LEU A 91 -25.51 25.88 8.50
C LEU A 91 -24.75 25.45 9.75
N LYS A 92 -23.84 24.50 9.54
CA LYS A 92 -22.87 24.06 10.55
C LYS A 92 -21.47 24.19 10.01
N ALA A 93 -20.52 24.53 10.87
CA ALA A 93 -19.11 24.60 10.54
C ALA A 93 -18.29 23.89 11.62
N ASN A 94 -17.17 23.32 11.21
CA ASN A 94 -16.13 22.85 12.11
C ASN A 94 -14.83 23.52 11.68
N ILE A 95 -14.10 24.08 12.62
CA ILE A 95 -12.77 24.67 12.40
C ILE A 95 -11.85 24.14 13.48
N GLY A 96 -10.71 23.60 13.09
CA GLY A 96 -9.75 23.03 14.02
C GLY A 96 -8.32 23.27 13.59
N LEU A 97 -7.44 23.22 14.58
CA LEU A 97 -6.01 23.28 14.39
C LEU A 97 -5.33 22.25 15.28
N ARG A 98 -4.42 21.47 14.67
CA ARG A 98 -3.58 20.54 15.39
C ARG A 98 -2.12 20.91 15.15
N TYR A 99 -1.33 20.93 16.20
CA TYR A 99 0.12 20.99 16.13
C TYR A 99 0.71 19.64 16.50
N VAL A 100 1.67 19.18 15.72
CA VAL A 100 2.34 17.90 15.91
C VAL A 100 3.84 18.11 15.91
N LEU A 101 4.51 17.56 16.93
CA LEU A 101 5.95 17.50 17.06
C LEU A 101 6.39 16.04 16.92
N TYR A 102 7.27 15.75 15.98
CA TYR A 102 7.92 14.47 15.81
C TYR A 102 9.38 14.60 16.27
N SER A 103 9.76 13.85 17.28
CA SER A 103 11.11 13.85 17.84
C SER A 103 11.74 12.48 17.65
N LEU A 104 12.88 12.45 17.01
CA LEU A 104 13.77 11.31 16.87
C LEU A 104 15.08 11.60 17.60
N SER A 105 15.96 10.61 17.70
CA SER A 105 17.24 10.75 18.40
C SER A 105 18.14 11.86 17.83
N ASP A 106 18.08 12.12 16.52
CA ASP A 106 18.95 13.04 15.78
C ASP A 106 18.22 14.14 15.01
N HIS A 107 16.89 14.10 15.01
CA HIS A 107 16.07 15.02 14.21
C HIS A 107 14.71 15.30 14.85
N THR A 108 14.28 16.53 14.69
CA THR A 108 12.94 16.97 15.13
C THR A 108 12.22 17.62 13.94
N ALA A 109 10.97 17.22 13.72
CA ALA A 109 10.11 17.79 12.71
C ALA A 109 8.78 18.21 13.34
N HIS A 110 8.15 19.24 12.79
CA HIS A 110 6.86 19.72 13.29
C HIS A 110 5.90 20.01 12.14
N SER A 111 4.62 19.94 12.44
CA SER A 111 3.55 20.23 11.49
C SER A 111 2.44 21.01 12.15
N LEU A 112 1.89 21.96 11.40
CA LEU A 112 0.64 22.63 11.73
C LEU A 112 -0.43 22.10 10.78
N GLU A 113 -1.51 21.57 11.34
CA GLU A 113 -2.55 20.85 10.62
C GLU A 113 -3.91 21.53 10.78
N PRO A 114 -4.18 22.59 10.01
CA PRO A 114 -5.49 23.20 9.95
C PRO A 114 -6.51 22.27 9.30
N ARG A 115 -7.74 22.32 9.78
CA ARG A 115 -8.91 21.69 9.21
C ARG A 115 -10.11 22.61 9.27
N ALA A 116 -10.94 22.57 8.24
CA ALA A 116 -12.19 23.29 8.21
C ALA A 116 -13.22 22.49 7.42
N SER A 117 -14.45 22.49 7.88
CA SER A 117 -15.56 21.92 7.12
C SER A 117 -16.83 22.74 7.35
N VAL A 118 -17.65 22.76 6.30
CA VAL A 118 -18.95 23.42 6.32
C VAL A 118 -19.98 22.43 5.80
N ARG A 119 -21.12 22.36 6.50
CA ARG A 119 -22.31 21.63 6.08
C ARG A 119 -23.46 22.60 5.94
N PHE A 120 -23.98 22.70 4.73
CA PHE A 120 -25.13 23.53 4.39
C PHE A 120 -26.35 22.63 4.07
N LEU A 121 -27.49 22.92 4.68
CA LEU A 121 -28.74 22.18 4.56
C LEU A 121 -29.80 23.09 3.92
N PRO A 122 -29.85 23.19 2.59
CA PRO A 122 -30.86 24.01 1.89
C PRO A 122 -32.27 23.54 2.18
N THR A 123 -32.44 22.24 2.37
CA THR A 123 -33.69 21.58 2.77
C THR A 123 -33.40 20.47 3.77
N ASP A 124 -34.44 19.92 4.40
CA ASP A 124 -34.29 18.75 5.29
C ASP A 124 -33.74 17.50 4.58
N GLN A 125 -33.90 17.44 3.25
CA GLN A 125 -33.50 16.31 2.43
C GLN A 125 -32.12 16.48 1.77
N LEU A 126 -31.64 17.72 1.60
CA LEU A 126 -30.40 18.04 0.89
C LEU A 126 -29.33 18.57 1.85
N ALA A 127 -28.18 17.91 1.85
CA ALA A 127 -26.98 18.36 2.55
C ALA A 127 -25.84 18.60 1.57
N LEU A 128 -25.25 19.78 1.57
CA LEU A 128 -24.02 20.10 0.85
C LEU A 128 -22.87 20.18 1.85
N LYS A 129 -21.71 19.64 1.48
CA LYS A 129 -20.52 19.58 2.34
C LYS A 129 -19.32 20.12 1.58
N LEU A 130 -18.48 20.88 2.26
CA LEU A 130 -17.17 21.30 1.77
C LEU A 130 -16.17 21.15 2.92
N SER A 131 -15.00 20.59 2.63
CA SER A 131 -13.97 20.40 3.65
C SER A 131 -12.57 20.61 3.10
N TYR A 132 -11.69 21.06 3.99
CA TYR A 132 -10.26 21.12 3.80
C TYR A 132 -9.56 20.53 5.03
N ALA A 133 -8.50 19.76 4.81
CA ALA A 133 -7.66 19.27 5.88
C ALA A 133 -6.19 19.15 5.42
N ARG A 134 -5.28 19.63 6.26
CA ARG A 134 -3.86 19.28 6.20
C ARG A 134 -3.58 18.17 7.20
N MET A 135 -2.79 17.19 6.76
CA MET A 135 -2.37 16.06 7.58
C MET A 135 -0.88 15.80 7.37
N SER A 136 -0.18 15.36 8.40
CA SER A 136 1.20 14.93 8.32
C SER A 136 1.39 13.51 8.84
N GLN A 137 2.47 12.86 8.40
CA GLN A 137 2.83 11.52 8.81
C GLN A 137 4.33 11.44 9.09
N GLY A 138 4.70 11.00 10.30
CA GLY A 138 6.07 10.94 10.81
C GLY A 138 6.82 9.66 10.46
N PHE A 139 6.29 8.85 9.52
CA PHE A 139 6.93 7.64 9.05
C PHE A 139 6.57 7.37 7.60
N HIS A 140 7.45 6.69 6.89
CA HIS A 140 7.27 6.33 5.49
C HIS A 140 7.19 4.81 5.34
N MET A 141 6.35 4.36 4.42
CA MET A 141 6.40 2.99 3.94
C MET A 141 7.19 2.96 2.64
N LEU A 142 8.37 2.37 2.69
CA LEU A 142 9.19 2.15 1.50
C LEU A 142 8.80 0.82 0.86
N THR A 143 8.47 0.86 -0.43
CA THR A 143 8.08 -0.31 -1.21
C THR A 143 9.08 -0.52 -2.34
N SER A 144 9.51 -1.75 -2.56
CA SER A 144 10.46 -2.04 -3.65
C SER A 144 9.82 -2.00 -5.03
N GLY A 145 8.50 -1.94 -5.11
CA GLY A 145 7.78 -2.00 -6.38
C GLY A 145 7.91 -3.33 -7.13
N ASN A 146 8.74 -4.25 -6.64
CA ASN A 146 8.84 -5.60 -7.17
C ASN A 146 7.73 -6.47 -6.56
N ILE A 147 6.92 -7.04 -7.42
CA ILE A 147 5.73 -7.83 -7.06
C ILE A 147 6.11 -9.10 -6.28
N VAL A 148 7.33 -9.59 -6.43
CA VAL A 148 7.76 -10.92 -5.95
C VAL A 148 8.27 -10.93 -4.51
N MET A 149 8.68 -9.79 -3.95
CA MET A 149 9.20 -9.74 -2.58
C MET A 149 8.43 -8.72 -1.75
N PRO A 150 7.81 -9.12 -0.65
CA PRO A 150 7.27 -8.17 0.33
C PRO A 150 8.45 -7.50 1.06
N SER A 151 9.06 -6.53 0.40
CA SER A 151 10.19 -5.75 0.92
C SER A 151 9.72 -4.41 1.50
N ASP A 152 8.42 -4.28 1.74
CA ASP A 152 7.85 -3.10 2.35
C ASP A 152 8.33 -2.97 3.79
N ILE A 153 8.94 -1.85 4.11
CA ILE A 153 9.37 -1.51 5.45
C ILE A 153 8.85 -0.14 5.86
N TRP A 154 8.53 -0.04 7.14
CA TRP A 154 8.18 1.24 7.76
C TRP A 154 9.43 1.85 8.37
N VAL A 155 9.70 3.10 8.01
CA VAL A 155 10.86 3.86 8.49
C VAL A 155 10.41 5.22 9.01
N PRO A 156 11.01 5.73 10.07
CA PRO A 156 10.70 7.05 10.57
C PRO A 156 11.22 8.16 9.64
N VAL A 157 10.72 9.37 9.82
CA VAL A 157 11.28 10.57 9.19
C VAL A 157 12.74 10.77 9.61
N THR A 158 13.54 11.34 8.73
CA THR A 158 14.94 11.66 8.98
C THR A 158 15.27 13.00 8.31
N LYS A 159 16.49 13.49 8.46
CA LYS A 159 16.96 14.69 7.72
C LYS A 159 16.87 14.51 6.21
N ARG A 160 17.05 13.29 5.69
CA ARG A 160 16.97 12.97 4.25
C ARG A 160 15.57 12.64 3.78
N LEU A 161 14.76 12.06 4.66
CA LEU A 161 13.36 11.76 4.40
C LEU A 161 12.48 12.64 5.29
N PRO A 162 12.19 13.87 4.86
CA PRO A 162 11.46 14.82 5.64
C PRO A 162 10.01 14.40 5.85
N LEU A 163 9.35 15.04 6.80
CA LEU A 163 7.96 14.81 7.15
C LEU A 163 7.06 14.84 5.90
N MET A 164 6.32 13.78 5.69
CA MET A 164 5.29 13.72 4.66
C MET A 164 4.07 14.52 5.10
N HIS A 165 3.54 15.33 4.20
CA HIS A 165 2.27 16.03 4.44
C HIS A 165 1.37 16.04 3.22
N SER A 166 0.10 16.20 3.46
CA SER A 166 -0.91 16.30 2.42
C SER A 166 -1.96 17.34 2.74
N ASP A 167 -2.40 18.04 1.72
CA ASP A 167 -3.53 18.94 1.72
C ASP A 167 -4.66 18.33 0.90
N GLN A 168 -5.85 18.27 1.46
CA GLN A 168 -7.02 17.70 0.78
C GLN A 168 -8.20 18.66 0.84
N VAL A 169 -8.85 18.82 -0.31
CA VAL A 169 -10.16 19.47 -0.44
C VAL A 169 -11.16 18.43 -0.89
N ALA A 170 -12.34 18.41 -0.27
CA ALA A 170 -13.45 17.57 -0.70
C ALA A 170 -14.76 18.36 -0.70
N ALA A 171 -15.59 18.11 -1.70
CA ALA A 171 -16.93 18.68 -1.82
C ALA A 171 -17.94 17.58 -2.13
N GLY A 172 -19.10 17.61 -1.48
CA GLY A 172 -20.09 16.56 -1.63
C GLY A 172 -21.50 17.05 -1.42
N ALA A 173 -22.46 16.26 -1.91
CA ALA A 173 -23.88 16.45 -1.73
C ALA A 173 -24.52 15.12 -1.31
N GLY A 174 -25.42 15.18 -0.33
CA GLY A 174 -26.25 14.06 0.10
C GLY A 174 -27.73 14.42 -0.06
N TYR A 175 -28.50 13.53 -0.67
CA TYR A 175 -29.94 13.73 -0.88
C TYR A 175 -30.74 12.52 -0.41
N GLU A 176 -31.68 12.76 0.48
CA GLU A 176 -32.62 11.74 0.96
C GLU A 176 -33.91 11.82 0.12
N PHE A 177 -34.09 10.89 -0.84
CA PHE A 177 -35.26 10.86 -1.73
C PHE A 177 -36.56 10.56 -0.98
N VAL A 178 -36.48 9.57 -0.10
CA VAL A 178 -37.52 9.16 0.85
C VAL A 178 -36.82 8.64 2.09
N LYS A 179 -37.52 8.62 3.22
CA LYS A 179 -36.93 8.20 4.49
C LYS A 179 -36.19 6.86 4.37
N GLY A 180 -34.88 6.91 4.62
CA GLY A 180 -34.00 5.76 4.56
C GLY A 180 -33.52 5.36 3.16
N LEU A 181 -33.69 6.19 2.13
CA LEU A 181 -33.07 6.05 0.81
C LEU A 181 -32.25 7.30 0.51
N THR A 182 -30.94 7.20 0.64
CA THR A 182 -30.01 8.33 0.52
C THR A 182 -29.05 8.09 -0.64
N LEU A 183 -28.79 9.14 -1.41
CA LEU A 183 -27.69 9.21 -2.37
C LEU A 183 -26.67 10.23 -1.87
N GLU A 184 -25.40 9.82 -1.78
CA GLU A 184 -24.28 10.73 -1.50
C GLU A 184 -23.33 10.71 -2.70
N VAL A 185 -22.86 11.90 -3.10
CA VAL A 185 -21.84 12.09 -4.13
C VAL A 185 -20.78 13.00 -3.54
N GLU A 186 -19.52 12.59 -3.64
CA GLU A 186 -18.38 13.37 -3.16
C GLU A 186 -17.26 13.37 -4.20
N GLY A 187 -16.61 14.51 -4.38
CA GLY A 187 -15.38 14.64 -5.14
C GLY A 187 -14.28 15.19 -4.27
N TYR A 188 -13.05 14.71 -4.47
CA TYR A 188 -11.91 15.17 -3.70
C TYR A 188 -10.68 15.39 -4.58
N TYR A 189 -9.79 16.26 -4.09
CA TYR A 189 -8.45 16.45 -4.62
C TYR A 189 -7.44 16.55 -3.47
N LYS A 190 -6.35 15.79 -3.54
CA LYS A 190 -5.30 15.68 -2.54
C LYS A 190 -3.94 15.93 -3.16
N TRP A 191 -3.21 16.90 -2.61
CA TRP A 191 -1.78 17.12 -2.89
C TRP A 191 -0.96 16.44 -1.81
N MET A 192 0.14 15.81 -2.20
CA MET A 192 1.03 15.11 -1.28
C MET A 192 2.47 15.57 -1.51
N HIS A 193 3.18 15.80 -0.43
CA HIS A 193 4.55 16.29 -0.43
C HIS A 193 5.45 15.38 0.38
N ASN A 194 6.72 15.30 -0.04
CA ASN A 194 7.75 14.48 0.60
C ASN A 194 7.37 12.99 0.67
N LEU A 195 6.70 12.48 -0.36
CA LEU A 195 6.52 11.04 -0.53
C LEU A 195 7.90 10.38 -0.66
N ALA A 196 8.08 9.23 -0.04
CA ALA A 196 9.33 8.48 -0.15
C ALA A 196 9.13 7.19 -0.94
N GLU A 197 10.10 6.85 -1.79
CA GLU A 197 10.19 5.58 -2.50
C GLU A 197 11.66 5.14 -2.63
N TYR A 198 11.88 3.85 -2.87
CA TYR A 198 13.19 3.37 -3.28
C TYR A 198 13.57 3.86 -4.67
N ARG A 199 14.86 4.08 -4.89
CA ARG A 199 15.45 4.25 -6.22
C ARG A 199 15.13 3.04 -7.09
N ASP A 200 15.15 3.24 -8.41
CA ASP A 200 14.97 2.14 -9.34
C ASP A 200 16.07 1.09 -9.12
N GLY A 201 15.67 -0.18 -8.99
CA GLY A 201 16.57 -1.30 -8.69
C GLY A 201 16.98 -1.47 -7.24
N ALA A 202 16.73 -0.48 -6.37
CA ALA A 202 17.05 -0.59 -4.95
C ALA A 202 15.97 -1.30 -4.15
N SER A 203 16.40 -2.03 -3.14
CA SER A 203 15.52 -2.61 -2.12
C SER A 203 16.29 -2.67 -0.79
N PHE A 204 15.57 -2.84 0.30
CA PHE A 204 16.22 -3.02 1.61
C PHE A 204 17.14 -4.25 1.65
N LEU A 205 16.84 -5.29 0.89
CA LEU A 205 17.61 -6.53 0.83
C LEU A 205 18.92 -6.40 0.03
N THR A 206 18.97 -5.44 -0.91
CA THR A 206 20.14 -5.21 -1.76
C THR A 206 21.05 -4.11 -1.22
N THR A 207 20.68 -3.51 -0.08
CA THR A 207 21.42 -2.37 0.50
C THR A 207 22.59 -2.85 1.34
N THR A 208 23.78 -2.43 0.96
CA THR A 208 24.97 -2.48 1.81
C THR A 208 25.18 -1.08 2.40
N GLY A 209 24.99 -0.91 3.72
CA GLY A 209 25.16 0.38 4.40
C GLY A 209 23.85 1.10 4.74
N ASP A 210 23.87 2.46 4.73
CA ASP A 210 22.73 3.27 5.14
C ASP A 210 21.60 3.21 4.12
N TRP A 211 20.48 2.59 4.51
CA TRP A 211 19.27 2.45 3.68
C TRP A 211 18.68 3.79 3.20
N GLN A 212 18.95 4.90 3.90
CA GLN A 212 18.47 6.23 3.51
C GLN A 212 19.04 6.68 2.14
N ASN A 213 20.21 6.17 1.76
CA ASN A 213 20.81 6.46 0.46
C ASN A 213 20.05 5.83 -0.71
N MET A 214 19.24 4.80 -0.43
CA MET A 214 18.43 4.10 -1.42
C MET A 214 17.03 4.68 -1.58
N ALA A 215 16.64 5.61 -0.71
CA ALA A 215 15.34 6.26 -0.76
C ALA A 215 15.45 7.66 -1.38
N VAL A 216 14.41 8.06 -2.10
CA VAL A 216 14.25 9.37 -2.72
C VAL A 216 12.93 9.98 -2.32
N THR A 217 12.85 11.31 -2.40
CA THR A 217 11.64 12.06 -2.04
C THR A 217 11.01 12.74 -3.23
N GLY A 218 9.70 12.74 -3.27
CA GLY A 218 8.92 13.32 -4.35
C GLY A 218 7.59 13.90 -3.88
N ARG A 219 6.73 14.18 -4.84
CA ARG A 219 5.38 14.68 -4.63
C ARG A 219 4.35 13.78 -5.29
N GLY A 220 3.10 13.94 -4.93
CA GLY A 220 2.00 13.22 -5.54
C GLY A 220 0.70 13.99 -5.54
N ARG A 221 -0.24 13.48 -6.29
CA ARG A 221 -1.62 13.96 -6.29
C ARG A 221 -2.57 12.78 -6.39
N ALA A 222 -3.69 12.89 -5.69
CA ALA A 222 -4.77 11.93 -5.81
C ALA A 222 -6.10 12.69 -5.93
N TYR A 223 -6.97 12.21 -6.79
CA TYR A 223 -8.29 12.79 -6.97
C TYR A 223 -9.28 11.72 -7.38
N GLY A 224 -10.54 11.95 -7.07
CA GLY A 224 -11.58 10.98 -7.35
C GLY A 224 -12.97 11.52 -7.13
N ALA A 225 -13.93 10.69 -7.51
CA ALA A 225 -15.34 10.89 -7.24
C ALA A 225 -15.92 9.61 -6.66
N GLU A 226 -16.79 9.77 -5.67
CA GLU A 226 -17.43 8.69 -4.93
C GLU A 226 -18.94 8.86 -4.98
N VAL A 227 -19.65 7.76 -5.15
CA VAL A 227 -21.11 7.70 -5.16
C VAL A 227 -21.54 6.60 -4.20
N LEU A 228 -22.42 6.93 -3.27
CA LEU A 228 -23.03 5.98 -2.34
C LEU A 228 -24.55 6.08 -2.42
N LEU A 229 -25.20 5.01 -2.86
CA LEU A 229 -26.65 4.85 -2.76
C LEU A 229 -26.96 3.88 -1.62
N LYS A 230 -27.69 4.32 -0.61
CA LYS A 230 -27.95 3.55 0.62
C LYS A 230 -29.44 3.47 0.89
N LYS A 231 -29.92 2.26 1.15
CA LYS A 231 -31.30 1.96 1.58
C LYS A 231 -31.29 1.25 2.92
N GLU A 232 -31.81 1.91 3.95
CA GLU A 232 -31.74 1.44 5.35
C GLU A 232 -33.05 0.85 5.87
N THR A 233 -34.15 1.08 5.20
CA THR A 233 -35.50 0.73 5.66
C THR A 233 -36.19 -0.28 4.78
N GLY A 234 -37.14 -1.03 5.37
CA GLY A 234 -37.96 -2.02 4.69
C GLY A 234 -37.38 -3.45 4.76
N LYS A 235 -37.97 -4.37 4.00
CA LYS A 235 -37.54 -5.77 3.95
C LYS A 235 -36.24 -5.95 3.18
N THR A 236 -36.00 -5.09 2.19
CA THR A 236 -34.77 -5.05 1.41
C THR A 236 -33.98 -3.83 1.83
N THR A 237 -32.77 -4.06 2.32
CA THR A 237 -31.80 -3.03 2.71
C THR A 237 -30.47 -3.30 2.02
N GLY A 238 -29.62 -2.29 1.94
CA GLY A 238 -28.31 -2.44 1.32
C GLY A 238 -27.73 -1.14 0.85
N TRP A 239 -26.62 -1.23 0.15
CA TRP A 239 -25.97 -0.08 -0.44
C TRP A 239 -25.16 -0.46 -1.67
N LEU A 240 -24.99 0.50 -2.56
CA LEU A 240 -24.08 0.49 -3.68
C LEU A 240 -23.09 1.62 -3.48
N SER A 241 -21.81 1.32 -3.45
CA SER A 241 -20.76 2.35 -3.47
C SER A 241 -19.89 2.18 -4.71
N TYR A 242 -19.62 3.28 -5.37
CA TYR A 242 -18.72 3.35 -6.52
C TYR A 242 -17.71 4.46 -6.30
N THR A 243 -16.43 4.13 -6.46
CA THR A 243 -15.33 5.09 -6.43
C THR A 243 -14.58 5.05 -7.76
N TRP A 244 -14.43 6.20 -8.38
CA TRP A 244 -13.45 6.43 -9.42
C TRP A 244 -12.31 7.27 -8.85
N ALA A 245 -11.07 6.77 -8.92
CA ALA A 245 -9.93 7.43 -8.32
C ALA A 245 -8.69 7.36 -9.20
N LYS A 246 -7.79 8.34 -9.05
CA LYS A 246 -6.47 8.37 -9.67
C LYS A 246 -5.44 8.85 -8.66
N ALA A 247 -4.35 8.10 -8.52
CA ALA A 247 -3.23 8.45 -7.66
C ALA A 247 -1.93 8.44 -8.48
N LEU A 248 -1.23 9.56 -8.48
CA LEU A 248 -0.04 9.81 -9.29
C LEU A 248 1.11 10.29 -8.42
N ARG A 249 2.32 9.98 -8.81
CA ARG A 249 3.56 10.36 -8.12
C ARG A 249 4.55 10.95 -9.11
N THR A 250 5.37 11.90 -8.65
CA THR A 250 6.44 12.54 -9.42
C THR A 250 7.68 12.68 -8.54
N PHE A 251 8.81 12.22 -9.04
CA PHE A 251 10.13 12.34 -8.42
C PHE A 251 11.05 12.93 -9.47
N ASP A 252 11.23 14.22 -9.44
CA ASP A 252 11.91 15.01 -10.47
C ASP A 252 13.02 15.92 -9.90
N ARG A 253 13.38 15.73 -8.64
CA ARG A 253 14.50 16.45 -8.03
C ARG A 253 15.83 15.90 -8.60
N PRO A 254 16.82 16.76 -8.90
CA PRO A 254 18.12 16.33 -9.36
C PRO A 254 18.72 15.22 -8.47
N MET A 255 19.24 14.17 -9.11
CA MET A 255 19.78 12.97 -8.45
C MET A 255 18.79 12.14 -7.62
N GLN A 256 17.49 12.44 -7.73
CA GLN A 256 16.40 11.72 -7.06
C GLN A 256 15.27 11.35 -8.04
N GLU A 257 15.55 11.38 -9.33
CA GLU A 257 14.57 11.10 -10.37
C GLU A 257 14.17 9.62 -10.32
N LEU A 258 12.87 9.38 -10.43
CA LEU A 258 12.30 8.09 -10.75
C LEU A 258 11.51 8.21 -12.06
N ASN A 259 11.48 7.16 -12.85
CA ASN A 259 10.80 7.14 -14.14
C ASN A 259 11.26 8.29 -15.08
N GLY A 260 12.52 8.71 -14.97
CA GLY A 260 13.07 9.84 -15.70
C GLY A 260 12.41 11.18 -15.36
N GLY A 261 12.04 11.40 -14.12
CA GLY A 261 11.35 12.61 -13.64
C GLY A 261 9.89 12.74 -14.10
N ARG A 262 9.39 11.81 -14.90
CA ARG A 262 8.01 11.84 -15.42
C ARG A 262 7.03 11.28 -14.39
N GLU A 263 5.82 11.85 -14.37
CA GLU A 263 4.74 11.38 -13.53
C GLU A 263 4.35 9.92 -13.84
N PHE A 264 4.07 9.13 -12.81
CA PHE A 264 3.67 7.73 -12.92
C PHE A 264 2.57 7.37 -11.90
N PRO A 265 1.77 6.32 -12.14
CA PRO A 265 0.74 5.87 -11.20
C PRO A 265 1.36 5.36 -9.90
N ALA A 266 0.70 5.61 -8.77
CA ALA A 266 1.03 4.93 -7.53
C ALA A 266 0.75 3.41 -7.65
N ALA A 267 1.48 2.58 -6.91
CA ALA A 267 1.25 1.13 -6.90
C ALA A 267 -0.20 0.77 -6.50
N ASN A 268 -0.80 1.58 -5.63
CA ASN A 268 -2.18 1.41 -5.16
C ASN A 268 -3.24 2.08 -6.05
N ASP A 269 -2.87 2.60 -7.24
CA ASP A 269 -3.83 3.21 -8.16
C ASP A 269 -4.82 2.16 -8.68
N ARG A 270 -5.99 2.11 -8.05
CA ARG A 270 -7.16 1.35 -8.50
C ARG A 270 -8.18 2.31 -9.07
N ARG A 271 -8.39 2.23 -10.38
CA ARG A 271 -9.21 3.20 -11.11
C ARG A 271 -10.68 3.14 -10.74
N HIS A 272 -11.22 1.94 -10.59
CA HIS A 272 -12.62 1.67 -10.30
C HIS A 272 -12.71 0.73 -9.10
N ASN A 273 -13.59 1.06 -8.16
CA ASN A 273 -13.95 0.22 -7.04
C ASN A 273 -15.48 0.28 -6.88
N LEU A 274 -16.15 -0.86 -7.04
CA LEU A 274 -17.60 -0.97 -6.92
C LEU A 274 -17.92 -2.06 -5.91
N ASN A 275 -18.78 -1.71 -4.94
CA ASN A 275 -19.28 -2.66 -3.96
C ASN A 275 -20.80 -2.55 -3.92
N ILE A 276 -21.48 -3.68 -3.98
CA ILE A 276 -22.92 -3.80 -3.87
C ILE A 276 -23.22 -4.78 -2.75
N ILE A 277 -23.95 -4.35 -1.76
CA ILE A 277 -24.44 -5.21 -0.68
C ILE A 277 -25.95 -5.09 -0.63
N ILE A 278 -26.62 -6.22 -0.67
CA ILE A 278 -28.09 -6.30 -0.56
C ILE A 278 -28.43 -7.38 0.44
N ALA A 279 -29.34 -7.08 1.36
CA ALA A 279 -29.95 -8.03 2.27
C ALA A 279 -31.46 -7.97 2.13
N HIS A 280 -32.10 -9.12 1.98
CA HIS A 280 -33.54 -9.23 1.92
C HIS A 280 -34.05 -10.16 3.00
N ARG A 281 -34.98 -9.65 3.81
CA ARG A 281 -35.71 -10.43 4.83
C ARG A 281 -37.02 -10.88 4.25
N PHE A 282 -37.11 -12.15 3.90
CA PHE A 282 -38.36 -12.74 3.35
C PHE A 282 -39.45 -12.75 4.42
N ASP A 283 -39.11 -13.26 5.60
CA ASP A 283 -39.98 -13.33 6.74
C ASP A 283 -39.19 -13.20 8.07
N LYS A 284 -39.79 -13.63 9.20
CA LYS A 284 -39.14 -13.60 10.51
C LYS A 284 -38.03 -14.63 10.70
N HIS A 285 -37.91 -15.60 9.79
CA HIS A 285 -36.94 -16.69 9.85
C HIS A 285 -35.84 -16.56 8.82
N TRP A 286 -36.16 -16.18 7.56
CA TRP A 286 -35.24 -16.23 6.45
C TRP A 286 -34.72 -14.84 6.07
N THR A 287 -33.40 -14.72 6.09
CA THR A 287 -32.69 -13.56 5.53
C THR A 287 -31.65 -14.04 4.55
N VAL A 288 -31.64 -13.46 3.35
CA VAL A 288 -30.62 -13.70 2.31
C VAL A 288 -29.89 -12.42 2.05
N SER A 289 -28.59 -12.47 1.98
CA SER A 289 -27.73 -11.34 1.60
C SER A 289 -26.75 -11.73 0.53
N ALA A 290 -26.44 -10.77 -0.32
CA ALA A 290 -25.44 -10.88 -1.36
C ALA A 290 -24.48 -9.70 -1.28
N SER A 291 -23.22 -9.95 -1.51
CA SER A 291 -22.17 -8.94 -1.60
C SER A 291 -21.38 -9.14 -2.90
N TRP A 292 -21.39 -8.16 -3.78
CA TRP A 292 -20.57 -8.19 -4.97
C TRP A 292 -19.54 -7.07 -4.94
N THR A 293 -18.28 -7.45 -5.15
CA THR A 293 -17.14 -6.54 -5.17
C THR A 293 -16.47 -6.60 -6.53
N PHE A 294 -16.18 -5.45 -7.10
CA PHE A 294 -15.31 -5.26 -8.27
C PHE A 294 -14.25 -4.22 -7.95
N ARG A 295 -13.00 -4.52 -8.30
CA ARG A 295 -11.86 -3.60 -8.15
C ARG A 295 -10.97 -3.69 -9.37
N SER A 296 -10.65 -2.57 -9.99
CA SER A 296 -9.60 -2.52 -10.99
C SER A 296 -8.29 -3.05 -10.39
N GLY A 297 -7.56 -3.78 -11.18
CA GLY A 297 -6.26 -4.31 -10.78
C GLY A 297 -5.32 -3.19 -10.30
N ARG A 298 -4.50 -3.48 -9.31
CA ARG A 298 -3.44 -2.59 -8.84
C ARG A 298 -2.35 -2.42 -9.89
N ARG A 299 -1.52 -1.43 -9.71
CA ARG A 299 -0.35 -1.17 -10.57
C ARG A 299 0.89 -1.88 -10.03
N GLY A 300 1.82 -2.23 -10.93
CA GLY A 300 3.09 -2.84 -10.56
C GLY A 300 4.13 -2.72 -11.66
N ASN A 301 5.34 -3.13 -11.32
CA ASN A 301 6.46 -3.21 -12.24
C ASN A 301 6.57 -4.66 -12.73
N VAL A 302 6.29 -4.87 -14.01
CA VAL A 302 6.54 -6.15 -14.67
C VAL A 302 7.55 -5.89 -15.78
N ALA A 303 8.63 -6.65 -15.79
CA ALA A 303 9.64 -6.55 -16.82
C ALA A 303 9.00 -6.88 -18.18
N THR A 304 9.17 -5.98 -19.15
CA THR A 304 8.67 -6.16 -20.51
C THR A 304 9.72 -6.79 -21.42
N THR A 305 10.99 -6.63 -21.07
CA THR A 305 12.12 -7.16 -21.82
C THR A 305 13.27 -7.45 -20.87
N VAL A 306 14.00 -8.50 -21.12
CA VAL A 306 15.29 -8.79 -20.48
C VAL A 306 16.36 -8.47 -21.49
N VAL A 307 17.23 -7.55 -21.16
CA VAL A 307 18.41 -7.24 -21.95
C VAL A 307 19.59 -7.90 -21.26
N SER A 308 20.22 -8.83 -21.92
CA SER A 308 21.53 -9.33 -21.51
C SER A 308 22.52 -8.21 -21.83
N GLY A 309 22.85 -7.42 -20.83
CA GLY A 309 23.76 -6.30 -21.00
C GLY A 309 25.13 -6.68 -20.52
N GLY A 310 26.08 -6.23 -21.24
CA GLY A 310 27.49 -6.07 -20.94
C GLY A 310 28.14 -6.94 -19.88
N ARG A 311 29.24 -7.48 -20.24
CA ARG A 311 30.22 -8.10 -19.38
C ARG A 311 30.49 -7.19 -18.18
N ILE A 312 30.20 -7.66 -16.95
CA ILE A 312 30.82 -7.11 -15.75
C ILE A 312 32.15 -7.85 -15.60
N ASP A 313 33.21 -7.16 -15.93
CA ASP A 313 34.55 -7.67 -15.68
C ASP A 313 34.78 -7.60 -14.18
N GLU A 314 34.69 -8.74 -13.51
CA GLU A 314 35.21 -8.85 -12.15
C GLU A 314 36.73 -8.92 -12.31
N TYR A 315 37.41 -7.96 -11.76
CA TYR A 315 38.87 -7.84 -11.84
C TYR A 315 39.52 -9.13 -11.28
N ASP A 316 40.13 -9.90 -12.15
CA ASP A 316 41.06 -10.96 -11.76
C ASP A 316 42.48 -10.37 -11.64
N PRO A 317 43.04 -10.29 -10.44
CA PRO A 317 44.35 -9.68 -10.24
C PRO A 317 45.52 -10.51 -10.82
N VAL A 318 45.27 -11.64 -11.46
CA VAL A 318 46.29 -12.57 -11.96
C VAL A 318 46.30 -12.71 -13.49
N GLY A 319 45.32 -12.21 -14.20
CA GLY A 319 45.19 -12.43 -15.65
C GLY A 319 44.99 -11.16 -16.47
N ASP A 320 46.00 -10.71 -17.13
CA ASP A 320 46.06 -9.48 -17.95
C ASP A 320 45.48 -9.62 -19.39
N ASN A 321 44.66 -10.61 -19.70
CA ASN A 321 44.22 -10.81 -21.08
C ASN A 321 42.71 -10.94 -21.23
N PHE A 322 42.09 -9.91 -21.75
CA PHE A 322 40.72 -9.91 -22.24
C PHE A 322 40.66 -10.38 -23.69
N SER A 323 39.97 -11.48 -23.94
CA SER A 323 39.55 -11.83 -25.30
C SER A 323 38.09 -11.40 -25.51
N SER A 324 37.88 -10.50 -26.46
CA SER A 324 36.56 -10.14 -26.95
C SER A 324 36.12 -11.16 -27.98
N GLU A 325 35.34 -12.16 -27.59
CA GLU A 325 34.68 -13.03 -28.57
C GLU A 325 33.19 -12.71 -28.68
N GLU A 326 32.78 -12.38 -29.90
CA GLU A 326 31.40 -12.24 -30.31
C GLU A 326 30.72 -13.61 -30.29
N GLY A 327 29.59 -13.73 -29.59
CA GLY A 327 28.69 -14.86 -29.74
C GLY A 327 28.47 -15.76 -28.52
N ILE A 328 28.64 -15.30 -27.32
CA ILE A 328 28.41 -16.12 -26.12
C ILE A 328 26.90 -16.19 -25.78
N PRO A 329 26.36 -17.40 -25.55
CA PRO A 329 24.94 -17.56 -25.25
C PRO A 329 24.51 -16.96 -23.94
N PRO A 330 23.22 -16.60 -23.76
CA PRO A 330 22.68 -15.81 -22.64
C PRO A 330 22.46 -16.63 -21.36
N HIS A 331 23.39 -17.47 -20.98
CA HIS A 331 23.33 -18.24 -19.74
C HIS A 331 24.52 -17.91 -18.84
N ASP A 332 24.32 -17.99 -17.54
CA ASP A 332 25.38 -17.90 -16.53
C ASP A 332 26.36 -19.10 -16.76
N MET A 333 27.23 -18.97 -17.72
CA MET A 333 28.24 -19.99 -17.99
C MET A 333 29.61 -19.50 -17.57
N VAL A 334 30.25 -20.30 -16.76
CA VAL A 334 31.68 -20.26 -16.58
C VAL A 334 32.32 -20.80 -17.85
N THR A 335 33.02 -19.96 -18.60
CA THR A 335 33.79 -20.42 -19.72
C THR A 335 35.21 -20.67 -19.25
N TYR A 336 35.68 -21.91 -19.42
CA TYR A 336 37.03 -22.30 -19.11
C TYR A 336 37.93 -22.06 -20.31
N ASP A 337 38.97 -21.26 -20.14
CA ASP A 337 40.03 -21.11 -21.13
C ASP A 337 41.26 -21.92 -20.68
N PRO A 338 41.60 -22.97 -21.40
CA PRO A 338 42.72 -23.85 -21.06
C PRO A 338 44.10 -23.19 -21.22
N GLY A 339 44.17 -21.99 -21.77
CA GLY A 339 45.46 -21.33 -22.03
C GLY A 339 45.89 -20.31 -20.98
N ASN A 340 44.95 -19.67 -20.26
CA ASN A 340 45.21 -18.51 -19.43
C ASN A 340 44.58 -18.51 -18.02
N GLY A 341 44.10 -19.64 -17.56
CA GLY A 341 43.44 -19.71 -16.26
C GLY A 341 41.91 -19.56 -16.38
N THR A 342 41.23 -19.59 -15.26
CA THR A 342 39.77 -19.57 -15.17
C THR A 342 39.26 -18.15 -15.29
N SER A 343 38.56 -17.83 -16.35
CA SER A 343 37.85 -16.56 -16.48
C SER A 343 36.41 -16.74 -16.09
N PHE A 344 35.95 -15.96 -15.11
CA PHE A 344 34.55 -15.94 -14.70
C PHE A 344 33.82 -14.81 -15.42
N TYR A 345 32.78 -15.14 -16.21
CA TYR A 345 31.93 -14.14 -16.83
C TYR A 345 30.59 -14.11 -16.12
N ARG A 346 30.28 -13.02 -15.47
CA ARG A 346 28.97 -12.78 -14.89
C ARG A 346 28.18 -11.87 -15.82
N TYR A 347 27.16 -12.40 -16.47
CA TYR A 347 26.26 -11.60 -17.26
C TYR A 347 25.20 -10.98 -16.36
N SER A 348 25.12 -9.68 -16.34
CA SER A 348 24.03 -8.97 -15.70
C SER A 348 22.80 -8.98 -16.60
N ARG A 349 21.71 -9.51 -16.10
CA ARG A 349 20.41 -9.38 -16.74
C ARG A 349 19.79 -8.07 -16.32
N PHE A 350 19.57 -7.17 -17.26
CA PHE A 350 18.85 -5.94 -17.02
C PHE A 350 17.39 -6.10 -17.43
N TYR A 351 16.50 -5.85 -16.49
CA TYR A 351 15.07 -5.86 -16.75
C TYR A 351 14.63 -4.48 -17.17
N THR A 352 14.01 -4.38 -18.35
CA THR A 352 13.44 -3.11 -18.81
C THR A 352 11.95 -3.07 -18.55
N TYR A 353 11.46 -1.89 -18.22
CA TYR A 353 10.06 -1.62 -17.94
C TYR A 353 9.59 -0.49 -18.86
N ARG A 354 8.32 -0.53 -19.30
CA ARG A 354 7.73 0.59 -20.07
C ARG A 354 7.65 1.89 -19.27
N GLY A 355 7.71 1.79 -17.96
CA GLY A 355 7.65 2.88 -17.00
C GLY A 355 7.29 2.34 -15.63
N ARG A 356 7.54 3.12 -14.60
CA ARG A 356 7.27 2.72 -13.22
C ARG A 356 5.76 2.53 -13.00
N ASN A 357 5.36 1.40 -12.40
CA ASN A 357 3.98 0.99 -12.16
C ASN A 357 3.10 1.03 -13.43
N SER A 358 3.69 0.76 -14.60
CA SER A 358 2.98 0.82 -15.89
C SER A 358 2.07 -0.37 -16.14
N PHE A 359 2.37 -1.52 -15.53
CA PHE A 359 1.57 -2.73 -15.66
C PHE A 359 0.34 -2.66 -14.75
N ARG A 360 -0.82 -3.09 -15.26
CA ARG A 360 -2.03 -3.28 -14.46
C ARG A 360 -2.29 -4.77 -14.30
N ILE A 361 -2.34 -5.22 -13.06
CA ILE A 361 -2.76 -6.59 -12.71
C ILE A 361 -4.22 -6.76 -13.13
N PRO A 362 -4.66 -7.96 -13.52
CA PRO A 362 -6.07 -8.22 -13.84
C PRO A 362 -7.03 -7.75 -12.75
N ASP A 363 -8.24 -7.38 -13.18
CA ASP A 363 -9.27 -6.88 -12.27
C ASP A 363 -9.73 -7.98 -11.32
N GLU A 364 -10.07 -7.58 -10.09
CA GLU A 364 -10.57 -8.46 -9.04
C GLU A 364 -12.08 -8.32 -8.91
N HIS A 365 -12.81 -9.44 -8.87
CA HIS A 365 -14.23 -9.42 -8.53
C HIS A 365 -14.69 -10.75 -7.95
N HIS A 366 -15.67 -10.70 -7.08
CA HIS A 366 -16.31 -11.90 -6.52
C HIS A 366 -17.71 -11.56 -6.04
N LEU A 367 -18.56 -12.59 -6.01
CA LEU A 367 -19.88 -12.56 -5.42
C LEU A 367 -19.91 -13.50 -4.23
N ASP A 368 -20.35 -12.96 -3.10
CA ASP A 368 -20.58 -13.73 -1.87
C ASP A 368 -22.08 -13.79 -1.57
N LEU A 369 -22.55 -14.95 -1.16
CA LEU A 369 -23.93 -15.14 -0.73
C LEU A 369 -23.96 -15.61 0.73
N ARG A 370 -24.93 -15.13 1.48
CA ARG A 370 -25.20 -15.62 2.82
C ARG A 370 -26.71 -15.82 3.02
N VAL A 371 -27.04 -16.99 3.53
CA VAL A 371 -28.41 -17.36 3.93
C VAL A 371 -28.41 -17.57 5.42
N VAL A 372 -29.31 -16.92 6.13
CA VAL A 372 -29.48 -17.06 7.59
C VAL A 372 -30.89 -17.53 7.90
N TYR A 373 -30.98 -18.59 8.67
CA TYR A 373 -32.22 -19.08 9.23
C TYR A 373 -32.26 -18.79 10.73
N THR A 374 -33.21 -17.97 11.18
CA THR A 374 -33.36 -17.53 12.59
C THR A 374 -34.53 -18.21 13.23
N LEU A 375 -34.32 -18.83 14.40
CA LEU A 375 -35.34 -19.41 15.27
C LEU A 375 -35.42 -18.56 16.55
N ARG A 376 -36.63 -18.09 16.85
CA ARG A 376 -36.90 -17.38 18.11
C ARG A 376 -37.55 -18.30 19.12
N HIS A 377 -36.87 -18.46 20.22
CA HIS A 377 -37.35 -19.21 21.40
C HIS A 377 -37.81 -18.20 22.46
N ARG A 378 -38.50 -18.71 23.48
CA ARG A 378 -39.05 -17.85 24.54
C ARG A 378 -37.97 -17.04 25.30
N ARG A 379 -36.74 -17.54 25.40
CA ARG A 379 -35.63 -16.92 26.15
C ARG A 379 -34.34 -16.81 25.36
N ALA A 380 -34.34 -17.19 24.09
CA ALA A 380 -33.15 -17.18 23.27
C ALA A 380 -33.53 -17.00 21.78
N GLU A 381 -32.63 -16.46 21.02
CA GLU A 381 -32.69 -16.43 19.56
C GLU A 381 -31.50 -17.21 19.02
N SER A 382 -31.74 -18.21 18.19
CA SER A 382 -30.67 -18.94 17.51
C SER A 382 -30.72 -18.69 16.01
N ALA A 383 -29.55 -18.59 15.40
CA ALA A 383 -29.38 -18.36 13.97
C ALA A 383 -28.36 -19.32 13.38
N LEU A 384 -28.77 -20.03 12.32
CA LEU A 384 -27.88 -20.85 11.50
C LEU A 384 -27.56 -20.09 10.20
N GLY A 385 -26.28 -19.83 9.95
CA GLY A 385 -25.81 -19.15 8.77
C GLY A 385 -25.04 -20.08 7.83
N LEU A 386 -25.32 -19.99 6.53
CA LEU A 386 -24.53 -20.58 5.46
C LEU A 386 -23.97 -19.42 4.62
N SER A 387 -22.65 -19.32 4.52
CA SER A 387 -21.96 -18.32 3.72
C SER A 387 -21.16 -18.99 2.60
N LEU A 388 -21.24 -18.43 1.39
CA LEU A 388 -20.56 -18.91 0.20
C LEU A 388 -19.71 -17.75 -0.32
N TYR A 389 -18.39 -17.80 -0.08
CA TYR A 389 -17.44 -16.82 -0.61
C TYR A 389 -17.10 -17.14 -2.06
N ASN A 390 -17.03 -16.12 -2.92
CA ASN A 390 -16.64 -16.23 -4.32
C ASN A 390 -17.39 -17.34 -5.06
N ILE A 391 -18.71 -17.25 -5.09
CA ILE A 391 -19.61 -18.32 -5.55
C ILE A 391 -19.36 -18.81 -6.98
N TYR A 392 -18.85 -17.95 -7.85
CA TYR A 392 -18.49 -18.32 -9.23
C TYR A 392 -17.00 -18.64 -9.39
N ASN A 393 -16.27 -18.78 -8.27
CA ASN A 393 -14.87 -19.24 -8.23
C ASN A 393 -13.93 -18.45 -9.15
N HIS A 394 -14.08 -17.13 -9.22
CA HIS A 394 -13.19 -16.28 -10.01
C HIS A 394 -11.77 -16.31 -9.42
N GLN A 395 -10.77 -16.45 -10.28
CA GLN A 395 -9.36 -16.41 -9.88
C GLN A 395 -8.89 -14.97 -9.73
N ASN A 396 -9.04 -14.41 -8.53
CA ASN A 396 -8.63 -13.05 -8.20
C ASN A 396 -7.11 -13.00 -8.02
N ILE A 397 -6.40 -12.49 -9.03
CA ILE A 397 -4.95 -12.39 -9.06
C ILE A 397 -4.49 -11.24 -8.16
N THR A 398 -3.66 -11.53 -7.17
CA THR A 398 -3.05 -10.52 -6.29
C THR A 398 -1.72 -10.03 -6.79
N ASP A 399 -0.93 -10.94 -7.36
CA ASP A 399 0.43 -10.69 -7.80
C ASP A 399 0.72 -11.45 -9.09
N VAL A 400 1.63 -10.90 -9.89
CA VAL A 400 2.14 -11.54 -11.09
C VAL A 400 3.66 -11.50 -11.07
N TYR A 401 4.29 -12.56 -11.57
CA TYR A 401 5.72 -12.63 -11.74
C TYR A 401 6.08 -13.28 -13.07
N VAL A 402 7.25 -12.93 -13.59
CA VAL A 402 7.76 -13.50 -14.83
C VAL A 402 8.37 -14.85 -14.52
N CYS A 403 7.91 -15.87 -15.21
CA CYS A 403 8.51 -17.21 -15.26
C CYS A 403 9.09 -17.45 -16.64
N TYR A 404 9.99 -18.41 -16.74
CA TYR A 404 10.53 -18.86 -18.01
C TYR A 404 10.14 -20.30 -18.21
N ASP A 405 9.69 -20.62 -19.41
CA ASP A 405 9.45 -22.00 -19.82
C ASP A 405 10.78 -22.76 -19.87
N ASN A 406 10.85 -23.89 -19.19
CA ASN A 406 12.10 -24.65 -19.06
C ASN A 406 12.60 -25.26 -20.39
N VAL A 407 11.74 -25.40 -21.41
CA VAL A 407 12.09 -26.02 -22.70
C VAL A 407 12.38 -24.94 -23.74
N THR A 408 11.52 -23.91 -23.81
CA THR A 408 11.60 -22.90 -24.87
C THR A 408 12.33 -21.63 -24.41
N ALA A 409 12.67 -21.52 -23.12
CA ALA A 409 13.23 -20.32 -22.48
C ALA A 409 12.39 -19.03 -22.67
N LYS A 410 11.14 -19.15 -23.14
CA LYS A 410 10.27 -18.02 -23.36
C LYS A 410 9.68 -17.49 -22.03
N PRO A 411 9.65 -16.18 -21.82
CA PRO A 411 9.02 -15.61 -20.65
C PRO A 411 7.49 -15.74 -20.71
N PHE A 412 6.86 -16.03 -19.58
CA PHE A 412 5.42 -15.97 -19.38
C PHE A 412 5.08 -15.40 -18.01
N LEU A 413 3.87 -14.87 -17.86
CA LEU A 413 3.39 -14.33 -16.59
C LEU A 413 2.65 -15.41 -15.81
N LYS A 414 3.02 -15.59 -14.56
CA LYS A 414 2.32 -16.45 -13.61
C LYS A 414 1.67 -15.60 -12.53
N GLY A 415 0.39 -15.85 -12.23
CA GLY A 415 -0.38 -15.14 -11.23
C GLY A 415 -0.45 -15.89 -9.90
N VAL A 416 -0.45 -15.14 -8.80
CA VAL A 416 -0.83 -15.63 -7.47
C VAL A 416 -2.27 -15.25 -7.22
N CYS A 417 -3.13 -16.23 -6.96
CA CYS A 417 -4.56 -16.00 -6.75
C CYS A 417 -4.90 -15.95 -5.25
N LYS A 418 -5.94 -15.19 -4.92
CA LYS A 418 -6.62 -15.22 -3.62
C LYS A 418 -7.40 -16.53 -3.45
N LEU A 419 -8.06 -16.64 -2.29
CA LEU A 419 -8.92 -17.78 -1.95
C LEU A 419 -9.94 -18.07 -3.07
N PRO A 420 -10.08 -19.33 -3.46
CA PRO A 420 -11.11 -19.78 -4.40
C PRO A 420 -12.50 -19.75 -3.73
N PHE A 421 -13.48 -20.43 -4.32
CA PHE A 421 -14.76 -20.68 -3.67
C PHE A 421 -14.56 -21.31 -2.28
N LEU A 422 -15.21 -20.72 -1.24
CA LEU A 422 -15.11 -21.19 0.13
C LEU A 422 -16.49 -21.16 0.81
N PRO A 423 -17.10 -22.33 1.10
CA PRO A 423 -18.29 -22.39 1.93
C PRO A 423 -17.93 -22.35 3.43
N SER A 424 -18.78 -21.73 4.23
CA SER A 424 -18.67 -21.74 5.69
C SER A 424 -20.05 -21.79 6.34
N VAL A 425 -20.14 -22.43 7.51
CA VAL A 425 -21.35 -22.53 8.30
C VAL A 425 -21.06 -21.95 9.69
N ASP A 426 -22.00 -21.16 10.19
CA ASP A 426 -21.95 -20.63 11.55
C ASP A 426 -23.28 -20.80 12.27
N TYR A 427 -23.18 -20.97 13.58
CA TYR A 427 -24.32 -21.02 14.46
C TYR A 427 -24.15 -20.03 15.60
N THR A 428 -25.17 -19.19 15.82
CA THR A 428 -25.16 -18.17 16.85
C THR A 428 -26.37 -18.33 17.75
N ILE A 429 -26.20 -18.25 19.06
CA ILE A 429 -27.27 -18.18 20.02
C ILE A 429 -27.16 -16.94 20.89
N LYS A 430 -28.28 -16.23 21.04
CA LYS A 430 -28.40 -15.02 21.88
C LYS A 430 -29.44 -15.32 22.98
N PHE A 431 -29.07 -15.06 24.21
CA PHE A 431 -29.92 -15.25 25.41
C PHE A 431 -30.56 -13.95 25.85
#